data_9899832fc25a59e29df4040cc0315860
#
_entry.id   9899832fc25a59e29df4040cc0315860
#
_cell.length_a   1.000
_cell.length_b   1.000
_cell.length_c   1.000
_cell.angle_alpha   90.00
_cell.angle_beta   90.00
_cell.angle_gamma   90.00
#
_symmetry.space_group_name_H-M   'P 1'
#
loop_
_entity.id
_entity.type
_entity.pdbx_description
1 polymer ?
#
loop_
_entity_poly.entity_id
_entity_poly.type
_entity_poly.pdbx_seq_one_letter_code
_entity_poly.pdbx_strand_id
1 'polypeptide(L)'
;RAPEAHLLHPDLEEVPKPVSVAGGTAGSTAHLAWLDGGGAPFDDVAIVISELGVADEVNRPLWVHLELPPDAPDLDLLAGRVTDSDGQVLSTFEVAAAPQAGQYGAFYHLTFPLRAGSYSIDIVGAAASEPQVKRSLTAEVSTVPDQGTWLSPVWLGTGVTPTPEARHGTAFTIGGWHLAPVSGPELTRTAEIVYFGFVVRPALAEEGTVELLSRVHVKRDGMSLGRPFEVPLDTAHISGDLHMYGNSIGLSGIPEIGPYDFVFEVIDTNSGASAERSVSIEITE
;
A
#
# COMPACT_ATOMS: atom_id res chain seq x y z
N ARG A 1 16.56 -8.34 -19.84
CA ARG A 1 17.47 -8.31 -18.67
C ARG A 1 16.62 -7.75 -17.55
N ALA A 2 16.23 -8.61 -16.59
CA ALA A 2 15.63 -8.15 -15.36
C ALA A 2 16.56 -7.09 -14.72
N PRO A 3 16.03 -5.99 -14.15
CA PRO A 3 16.84 -5.11 -13.35
C PRO A 3 17.46 -5.96 -12.23
N GLU A 4 18.78 -5.91 -12.13
CA GLU A 4 19.51 -6.62 -11.09
C GLU A 4 18.95 -6.20 -9.73
N ALA A 5 18.77 -7.18 -8.85
CA ALA A 5 18.22 -7.05 -7.49
C ALA A 5 19.11 -6.20 -6.55
N HIS A 6 19.50 -5.01 -6.99
CA HIS A 6 20.19 -4.01 -6.16
C HIS A 6 19.22 -3.11 -5.39
N LEU A 7 17.94 -3.47 -5.37
CA LEU A 7 16.86 -2.66 -4.76
C LEU A 7 16.92 -2.59 -3.23
N LEU A 8 17.75 -3.39 -2.57
CA LEU A 8 17.79 -3.45 -1.12
C LEU A 8 19.20 -3.29 -0.58
N HIS A 9 19.43 -2.19 0.09
CA HIS A 9 20.70 -1.97 0.80
C HIS A 9 20.77 -2.93 2.00
N PRO A 10 21.86 -3.71 2.17
CA PRO A 10 21.98 -4.72 3.22
C PRO A 10 22.14 -4.17 4.66
N ASP A 11 22.12 -2.86 4.83
CA ASP A 11 22.43 -2.21 6.11
C ASP A 11 21.21 -1.74 6.92
N LEU A 12 20.03 -2.35 6.72
CA LEU A 12 18.88 -2.09 7.60
C LEU A 12 19.02 -2.90 8.90
N GLU A 13 19.93 -2.48 9.78
CA GLU A 13 20.09 -3.06 11.12
C GLU A 13 18.92 -2.75 12.08
N GLU A 14 18.00 -1.86 11.74
CA GLU A 14 16.82 -1.56 12.57
C GLU A 14 15.56 -1.51 11.71
N VAL A 15 14.56 -2.32 12.07
CA VAL A 15 13.19 -2.16 11.58
C VAL A 15 12.73 -0.73 11.92
N PRO A 16 12.29 0.07 10.94
CA PRO A 16 11.88 1.44 11.21
C PRO A 16 10.80 1.48 12.28
N LYS A 17 11.04 2.20 13.37
CA LYS A 17 9.97 2.46 14.33
C LYS A 17 8.90 3.29 13.62
N PRO A 18 7.62 2.88 13.64
CA PRO A 18 6.57 3.63 12.99
C PRO A 18 6.57 5.05 13.51
N VAL A 19 6.66 6.03 12.62
CA VAL A 19 6.31 7.40 12.97
C VAL A 19 4.80 7.39 13.17
N SER A 20 4.42 7.25 14.41
CA SER A 20 3.05 7.39 14.86
C SER A 20 2.47 8.70 14.33
N VAL A 21 1.22 8.67 13.85
CA VAL A 21 0.35 9.85 13.87
C VAL A 21 0.23 10.40 15.32
N ALA A 22 0.77 9.71 16.31
CA ALA A 22 0.98 10.10 17.70
C ALA A 22 1.80 11.39 17.95
N GLY A 23 2.02 12.22 16.96
CA GLY A 23 2.49 13.60 17.09
C GLY A 23 1.46 14.62 16.67
N GLY A 24 0.31 14.20 16.15
CA GLY A 24 -0.82 15.08 15.92
C GLY A 24 -1.42 15.52 17.25
N THR A 25 -1.68 16.80 17.41
CA THR A 25 -2.55 17.30 18.47
C THR A 25 -3.89 16.56 18.37
N ALA A 26 -4.51 16.25 19.51
CA ALA A 26 -5.90 15.73 19.50
C ALA A 26 -6.72 16.64 18.59
N GLY A 27 -7.34 16.06 17.54
CA GLY A 27 -8.00 16.82 16.48
C GLY A 27 -8.93 17.87 17.06
N SER A 28 -8.89 19.06 16.52
CA SER A 28 -9.73 20.13 17.05
C SER A 28 -11.20 19.71 16.95
N THR A 29 -11.99 20.03 17.96
CA THR A 29 -13.41 19.71 17.99
C THR A 29 -14.15 20.23 16.74
N ALA A 30 -13.66 21.34 16.16
CA ALA A 30 -14.20 21.94 14.95
C ALA A 30 -13.98 21.04 13.71
N HIS A 31 -12.77 20.52 13.53
CA HIS A 31 -12.46 19.64 12.37
C HIS A 31 -13.17 18.29 12.50
N LEU A 32 -13.27 17.73 13.69
CA LEU A 32 -14.01 16.49 13.92
C LEU A 32 -15.52 16.65 13.67
N ALA A 33 -16.08 17.83 13.94
CA ALA A 33 -17.48 18.12 13.63
C ALA A 33 -17.81 18.04 12.12
N TRP A 34 -16.82 18.27 11.26
CA TRP A 34 -16.99 18.09 9.81
C TRP A 34 -17.23 16.63 9.42
N LEU A 35 -16.70 15.67 10.18
CA LEU A 35 -16.93 14.24 9.91
C LEU A 35 -18.40 13.87 10.07
N ASP A 36 -19.10 14.51 10.99
CA ASP A 36 -20.51 14.27 11.27
C ASP A 36 -21.44 15.19 10.43
N GLY A 37 -20.88 16.17 9.72
CA GLY A 37 -21.58 17.13 8.88
C GLY A 37 -21.83 16.63 7.45
N GLY A 38 -22.42 17.50 6.61
CA GLY A 38 -22.67 17.24 5.18
C GLY A 38 -21.39 16.99 4.38
N GLY A 39 -21.55 16.47 3.15
CA GLY A 39 -20.46 16.08 2.27
C GLY A 39 -19.51 17.23 1.91
N ALA A 40 -18.28 16.87 1.57
CA ALA A 40 -17.27 17.75 0.99
C ALA A 40 -17.44 17.85 -0.54
N PRO A 41 -16.93 18.91 -1.17
CA PRO A 41 -17.18 19.19 -2.59
C PRO A 41 -16.57 18.20 -3.59
N PHE A 42 -15.53 17.43 -3.17
CA PHE A 42 -14.87 16.48 -4.06
C PHE A 42 -15.20 15.04 -3.67
N ASP A 43 -15.81 14.30 -4.61
CA ASP A 43 -16.16 12.89 -4.46
C ASP A 43 -15.17 11.94 -5.17
N ASP A 44 -14.42 12.42 -6.15
CA ASP A 44 -13.50 11.64 -7.01
C ASP A 44 -12.11 11.48 -6.40
N VAL A 45 -12.05 11.12 -5.14
CA VAL A 45 -10.77 10.93 -4.46
C VAL A 45 -10.32 9.50 -4.56
N ALA A 46 -9.20 9.27 -5.21
CA ALA A 46 -8.57 7.95 -5.23
C ALA A 46 -7.95 7.62 -3.88
N ILE A 47 -8.22 6.44 -3.38
CA ILE A 47 -7.70 5.98 -2.10
C ILE A 47 -7.12 4.59 -2.24
N VAL A 48 -5.87 4.45 -1.81
CA VAL A 48 -5.22 3.15 -1.68
C VAL A 48 -4.85 2.93 -0.22
N ILE A 49 -5.33 1.80 0.31
CA ILE A 49 -4.96 1.34 1.64
C ILE A 49 -4.02 0.16 1.48
N SER A 50 -2.92 0.18 2.19
CA SER A 50 -1.97 -0.91 2.19
C SER A 50 -1.51 -1.23 3.60
N GLU A 51 -1.72 -2.48 3.99
CA GLU A 51 -1.04 -3.08 5.13
C GLU A 51 0.34 -3.53 4.66
N LEU A 52 1.38 -2.86 5.11
CA LEU A 52 2.73 -3.19 4.69
C LEU A 52 3.67 -3.41 5.85
N GLY A 53 4.32 -4.56 5.81
CA GLY A 53 5.41 -4.90 6.72
C GLY A 53 4.98 -5.30 8.12
N VAL A 54 5.99 -5.57 8.90
CA VAL A 54 5.90 -5.82 10.33
C VAL A 54 6.65 -4.70 11.02
N ALA A 55 5.93 -3.78 11.67
CA ALA A 55 6.57 -2.67 12.37
C ALA A 55 7.16 -3.12 13.70
N ASP A 56 6.39 -3.90 14.44
CA ASP A 56 6.79 -4.59 15.66
C ASP A 56 5.90 -5.82 15.85
N GLU A 57 6.06 -6.57 16.94
CA GLU A 57 5.26 -7.76 17.21
C GLU A 57 3.77 -7.47 17.42
N VAL A 58 3.40 -6.23 17.67
CA VAL A 58 2.06 -5.84 18.11
C VAL A 58 1.37 -4.92 17.10
N ASN A 59 2.09 -3.93 16.55
CA ASN A 59 1.52 -2.94 15.67
C ASN A 59 2.09 -3.05 14.25
N ARG A 60 1.23 -2.83 13.26
CA ARG A 60 1.62 -2.79 11.86
C ARG A 60 1.31 -1.45 11.26
N PRO A 61 2.17 -0.96 10.39
CA PRO A 61 1.87 0.26 9.65
C PRO A 61 0.78 -0.04 8.62
N LEU A 62 -0.37 0.61 8.79
CA LEU A 62 -1.35 0.77 7.74
C LEU A 62 -1.06 2.07 7.02
N TRP A 63 -0.79 2.00 5.73
CA TRP A 63 -0.54 3.17 4.90
C TRP A 63 -1.78 3.54 4.11
N VAL A 64 -2.11 4.82 4.10
CA VAL A 64 -3.20 5.39 3.32
C VAL A 64 -2.62 6.40 2.35
N HIS A 65 -2.89 6.19 1.07
CA HIS A 65 -2.65 7.14 -0.01
C HIS A 65 -3.97 7.76 -0.42
N LEU A 66 -4.02 9.07 -0.42
CA LEU A 66 -5.18 9.87 -0.78
C LEU A 66 -4.76 10.77 -1.95
N GLU A 67 -5.32 10.58 -3.14
CA GLU A 67 -5.03 11.39 -4.32
C GLU A 67 -6.28 12.14 -4.75
N LEU A 68 -6.16 13.45 -4.88
CA LEU A 68 -7.22 14.34 -5.28
C LEU A 68 -7.28 14.51 -6.81
N PRO A 69 -8.44 14.85 -7.39
CA PRO A 69 -8.52 15.22 -8.80
C PRO A 69 -7.69 16.48 -9.10
N PRO A 70 -7.27 16.69 -10.38
CA PRO A 70 -6.36 17.76 -10.76
C PRO A 70 -6.86 19.18 -10.50
N ASP A 71 -8.17 19.36 -10.41
CA ASP A 71 -8.85 20.63 -10.16
C ASP A 71 -9.15 20.89 -8.68
N ALA A 72 -8.83 19.93 -7.80
CA ALA A 72 -8.98 20.13 -6.37
C ALA A 72 -7.93 21.11 -5.82
N PRO A 73 -8.28 21.91 -4.81
CA PRO A 73 -7.28 22.73 -4.13
C PRO A 73 -6.32 21.88 -3.31
N ASP A 74 -5.08 22.33 -3.19
CA ASP A 74 -4.14 21.72 -2.28
C ASP A 74 -4.66 21.80 -0.83
N LEU A 75 -4.63 20.67 -0.13
CA LEU A 75 -4.99 20.62 1.28
C LEU A 75 -3.84 21.13 2.14
N ASP A 76 -4.17 21.88 3.19
CA ASP A 76 -3.23 22.33 4.22
C ASP A 76 -3.35 21.53 5.52
N LEU A 77 -4.43 20.78 5.67
CA LEU A 77 -4.75 20.00 6.85
C LEU A 77 -5.42 18.68 6.50
N LEU A 78 -5.03 17.61 7.21
CA LEU A 78 -5.77 16.36 7.31
C LEU A 78 -6.13 16.10 8.76
N ALA A 79 -7.40 15.82 9.04
CA ALA A 79 -7.89 15.46 10.36
C ALA A 79 -8.79 14.25 10.29
N GLY A 80 -8.98 13.55 11.41
CA GLY A 80 -9.84 12.39 11.39
C GLY A 80 -9.85 11.59 12.68
N ARG A 81 -10.46 10.41 12.57
CA ARG A 81 -10.55 9.45 13.68
C ARG A 81 -10.37 8.02 13.17
N VAL A 82 -9.85 7.17 14.04
CA VAL A 82 -9.78 5.72 13.86
C VAL A 82 -10.74 5.08 14.86
N THR A 83 -11.61 4.23 14.37
CA THR A 83 -12.64 3.54 15.15
C THR A 83 -12.47 2.02 14.96
N ASP A 84 -12.60 1.24 16.00
CA ASP A 84 -12.57 -0.22 15.93
C ASP A 84 -13.90 -0.82 15.48
N SER A 85 -13.94 -2.14 15.37
CA SER A 85 -15.15 -2.90 14.99
C SER A 85 -16.33 -2.75 15.97
N ASP A 86 -16.06 -2.38 17.21
CA ASP A 86 -17.07 -2.19 18.25
C ASP A 86 -17.63 -0.76 18.26
N GLY A 87 -17.15 0.11 17.36
CA GLY A 87 -17.53 1.50 17.26
C GLY A 87 -16.84 2.42 18.27
N GLN A 88 -15.80 1.92 18.96
CA GLN A 88 -15.02 2.72 19.88
C GLN A 88 -13.98 3.55 19.13
N VAL A 89 -13.95 4.87 19.36
CA VAL A 89 -12.90 5.74 18.84
C VAL A 89 -11.60 5.46 19.59
N LEU A 90 -10.62 4.91 18.86
CA LEU A 90 -9.30 4.58 19.41
C LEU A 90 -8.37 5.79 19.42
N SER A 91 -8.44 6.62 18.39
CA SER A 91 -7.64 7.83 18.27
C SER A 91 -8.30 8.86 17.38
N THR A 92 -7.97 10.12 17.60
CA THR A 92 -8.22 11.23 16.69
C THR A 92 -6.89 11.84 16.28
N PHE A 93 -6.82 12.39 15.08
CA PHE A 93 -5.61 13.00 14.56
C PHE A 93 -5.89 14.31 13.84
N GLU A 94 -4.89 15.17 13.82
CA GLU A 94 -4.83 16.37 13.02
C GLU A 94 -3.38 16.61 12.62
N VAL A 95 -3.11 16.67 11.33
CA VAL A 95 -1.76 16.80 10.79
C VAL A 95 -1.75 17.83 9.67
N ALA A 96 -0.69 18.64 9.60
CA ALA A 96 -0.46 19.51 8.46
C ALA A 96 -0.31 18.64 7.20
N ALA A 97 -1.07 18.97 6.17
CA ALA A 97 -0.98 18.32 4.90
C ALA A 97 0.15 18.94 4.05
N ALA A 98 0.91 18.08 3.37
CA ALA A 98 1.95 18.49 2.43
C ALA A 98 1.68 17.79 1.10
N PRO A 99 1.17 18.51 0.09
CA PRO A 99 0.87 17.93 -1.21
C PRO A 99 2.13 17.44 -1.91
N GLN A 100 2.01 16.31 -2.58
CA GLN A 100 2.99 15.77 -3.51
C GLN A 100 2.35 15.61 -4.88
N ALA A 101 3.13 15.70 -5.95
CA ALA A 101 2.61 15.51 -7.30
C ALA A 101 2.36 14.01 -7.54
N GLY A 102 1.12 13.64 -7.82
CA GLY A 102 0.67 12.30 -8.13
C GLY A 102 0.48 12.05 -9.63
N GLN A 103 -0.10 10.91 -9.94
CA GLN A 103 -0.43 10.53 -11.31
C GLN A 103 -1.57 11.38 -11.88
N TYR A 104 -2.57 11.67 -11.05
CA TYR A 104 -3.78 12.40 -11.44
C TYR A 104 -3.79 13.82 -10.89
N GLY A 105 -3.31 14.04 -9.67
CA GLY A 105 -3.33 15.31 -8.98
C GLY A 105 -2.43 15.34 -7.76
N ALA A 106 -2.77 16.15 -6.77
CA ALA A 106 -2.03 16.18 -5.52
C ALA A 106 -2.36 14.95 -4.67
N PHE A 107 -1.36 14.27 -4.13
CA PHE A 107 -1.58 13.17 -3.21
C PHE A 107 -1.00 13.44 -1.81
N TYR A 108 -1.54 12.71 -0.83
CA TYR A 108 -1.19 12.80 0.57
C TYR A 108 -1.05 11.40 1.17
N HIS A 109 -0.11 11.25 2.10
CA HIS A 109 0.10 9.99 2.79
C HIS A 109 -0.20 10.10 4.29
N LEU A 110 -0.86 9.07 4.83
CA LEU A 110 -1.04 8.88 6.26
C LEU A 110 -0.50 7.50 6.65
N THR A 111 -0.01 7.39 7.87
CA THR A 111 0.45 6.13 8.45
C THR A 111 -0.21 5.92 9.82
N PHE A 112 -0.84 4.79 10.00
CA PHE A 112 -1.49 4.39 11.24
C PHE A 112 -0.84 3.12 11.79
N PRO A 113 -0.18 3.16 12.95
CA PRO A 113 0.30 1.96 13.63
C PRO A 113 -0.89 1.29 14.33
N LEU A 114 -1.41 0.22 13.74
CA LEU A 114 -2.58 -0.49 14.23
C LEU A 114 -2.24 -1.94 14.60
N ARG A 115 -2.94 -2.48 15.59
CA ARG A 115 -2.93 -3.90 15.90
C ARG A 115 -3.72 -4.68 14.85
N ALA A 116 -3.61 -6.00 14.89
CA ALA A 116 -4.50 -6.85 14.08
C ALA A 116 -5.97 -6.59 14.45
N GLY A 117 -6.83 -6.42 13.44
CA GLY A 117 -8.25 -6.11 13.62
C GLY A 117 -8.85 -5.35 12.45
N SER A 118 -10.15 -5.09 12.55
CA SER A 118 -10.90 -4.32 11.56
C SER A 118 -11.16 -2.92 12.08
N TYR A 119 -11.00 -1.92 11.20
CA TYR A 119 -11.07 -0.51 11.55
C TYR A 119 -11.89 0.28 10.55
N SER A 120 -12.52 1.35 11.05
CA SER A 120 -13.01 2.46 10.24
C SER A 120 -12.11 3.66 10.45
N ILE A 121 -11.68 4.29 9.36
CA ILE A 121 -10.86 5.50 9.37
C ILE A 121 -11.63 6.59 8.65
N ASP A 122 -12.07 7.58 9.40
CA ASP A 122 -12.73 8.76 8.85
C ASP A 122 -11.71 9.86 8.68
N ILE A 123 -11.62 10.42 7.48
CA ILE A 123 -10.67 11.48 7.11
C ILE A 123 -11.44 12.68 6.58
N VAL A 124 -11.07 13.86 7.01
CA VAL A 124 -11.42 15.13 6.40
C VAL A 124 -10.16 15.86 5.99
N GLY A 125 -10.15 16.37 4.78
CA GLY A 125 -9.11 17.25 4.26
C GLY A 125 -9.64 18.67 4.12
N ALA A 126 -8.86 19.66 4.53
CA ALA A 126 -9.24 21.06 4.47
C ALA A 126 -8.20 21.89 3.72
N ALA A 127 -8.68 22.95 3.08
CA ALA A 127 -7.89 24.03 2.51
C ALA A 127 -8.44 25.38 3.00
N ALA A 128 -7.55 26.29 3.39
CA ALA A 128 -7.91 27.60 3.92
C ALA A 128 -8.96 27.53 5.06
N SER A 129 -8.86 26.53 5.92
CA SER A 129 -9.76 26.25 7.04
C SER A 129 -11.19 25.84 6.66
N GLU A 130 -11.41 25.43 5.41
CA GLU A 130 -12.70 24.89 4.98
C GLU A 130 -12.54 23.43 4.51
N PRO A 131 -13.50 22.53 4.85
CA PRO A 131 -13.43 21.15 4.45
C PRO A 131 -13.62 21.04 2.92
N GLN A 132 -12.71 20.34 2.26
CA GLN A 132 -12.73 20.10 0.83
C GLN A 132 -13.09 18.65 0.52
N VAL A 133 -12.65 17.72 1.35
CA VAL A 133 -12.80 16.28 1.14
C VAL A 133 -13.20 15.60 2.44
N LYS A 134 -14.05 14.60 2.33
CA LYS A 134 -14.42 13.72 3.44
C LYS A 134 -14.50 12.29 2.95
N ARG A 135 -13.86 11.37 3.65
CA ARG A 135 -13.86 9.94 3.32
C ARG A 135 -13.93 9.08 4.59
N SER A 136 -14.68 8.00 4.46
CA SER A 136 -14.67 6.89 5.41
C SER A 136 -14.10 5.66 4.71
N LEU A 137 -13.11 5.05 5.33
CA LEU A 137 -12.39 3.89 4.83
C LEU A 137 -12.60 2.74 5.79
N THR A 138 -12.69 1.53 5.27
CA THR A 138 -12.55 0.31 6.08
C THR A 138 -11.20 -0.31 5.81
N ALA A 139 -10.50 -0.70 6.86
CA ALA A 139 -9.21 -1.35 6.79
C ALA A 139 -9.20 -2.58 7.68
N GLU A 140 -8.54 -3.62 7.20
CA GLU A 140 -8.29 -4.83 7.97
C GLU A 140 -6.78 -5.02 8.11
N VAL A 141 -6.32 -5.15 9.35
CA VAL A 141 -4.94 -5.46 9.68
C VAL A 141 -4.86 -6.93 10.06
N SER A 142 -4.13 -7.69 9.28
CA SER A 142 -4.06 -9.15 9.41
C SER A 142 -3.33 -9.57 10.67
N THR A 143 -3.67 -10.72 11.22
CA THR A 143 -2.89 -11.39 12.27
C THR A 143 -1.74 -12.18 11.64
N VAL A 144 -0.51 -11.95 12.10
CA VAL A 144 0.59 -12.88 11.79
C VAL A 144 0.49 -14.06 12.76
N PRO A 145 0.28 -15.28 12.27
CA PRO A 145 0.27 -16.45 13.13
C PRO A 145 1.59 -16.60 13.89
N ASP A 146 1.56 -17.15 15.09
CA ASP A 146 2.78 -17.40 15.88
C ASP A 146 3.68 -18.47 15.27
N GLN A 147 3.13 -19.32 14.42
CA GLN A 147 3.84 -20.44 13.77
C GLN A 147 3.48 -20.53 12.28
N GLY A 148 4.37 -21.14 11.52
CA GLY A 148 4.22 -21.36 10.09
C GLY A 148 4.56 -20.11 9.26
N THR A 149 4.62 -20.32 7.96
CA THR A 149 4.86 -19.26 6.99
C THR A 149 3.64 -18.34 6.86
N TRP A 150 3.87 -17.06 6.87
CA TRP A 150 2.85 -16.05 6.58
C TRP A 150 3.33 -15.12 5.48
N LEU A 151 2.45 -14.85 4.52
CA LEU A 151 2.65 -13.88 3.45
C LEU A 151 1.75 -12.66 3.69
N SER A 152 2.32 -11.46 3.60
CA SER A 152 1.52 -10.23 3.62
C SER A 152 0.61 -10.16 2.40
N PRO A 153 -0.46 -9.33 2.44
CA PRO A 153 -1.15 -8.94 1.22
C PRO A 153 -0.16 -8.36 0.21
N VAL A 154 -0.38 -8.67 -1.07
CA VAL A 154 0.44 -8.15 -2.17
C VAL A 154 0.15 -6.67 -2.36
N TRP A 155 1.18 -5.85 -2.32
CA TRP A 155 1.11 -4.44 -2.63
C TRP A 155 1.36 -4.20 -4.12
N LEU A 156 0.68 -3.19 -4.69
CA LEU A 156 0.79 -2.84 -6.11
C LEU A 156 1.12 -1.37 -6.28
N GLY A 157 2.04 -1.08 -7.20
CA GLY A 157 2.45 0.26 -7.55
C GLY A 157 2.77 0.44 -9.02
N THR A 158 2.91 1.69 -9.44
CA THR A 158 3.24 2.09 -10.81
C THR A 158 4.71 2.46 -10.98
N GLY A 159 5.48 2.46 -9.92
CA GLY A 159 6.90 2.78 -9.99
C GLY A 159 7.60 2.78 -8.65
N VAL A 160 8.92 2.82 -8.71
CA VAL A 160 9.82 2.88 -7.57
C VAL A 160 10.82 3.98 -7.82
N THR A 161 10.90 4.96 -6.92
CA THR A 161 11.80 6.10 -7.04
C THR A 161 12.77 6.16 -5.87
N PRO A 162 14.09 6.33 -6.09
CA PRO A 162 15.05 6.51 -5.02
C PRO A 162 14.70 7.75 -4.17
N THR A 163 14.67 7.58 -2.85
CA THR A 163 14.37 8.66 -1.92
C THR A 163 15.34 8.57 -0.73
N PRO A 164 16.63 8.85 -0.96
CA PRO A 164 17.69 8.62 0.05
C PRO A 164 17.51 9.46 1.32
N GLU A 165 16.74 10.56 1.25
CA GLU A 165 16.46 11.42 2.40
C GLU A 165 15.16 11.03 3.14
N ALA A 166 14.46 10.00 2.66
CA ALA A 166 13.22 9.58 3.30
C ALA A 166 13.50 9.06 4.71
N ARG A 167 12.79 9.62 5.67
CA ARG A 167 12.86 9.18 7.06
C ARG A 167 12.18 7.81 7.17
N HIS A 168 12.74 6.96 8.02
CA HIS A 168 12.08 5.72 8.40
C HIS A 168 10.65 6.00 8.88
N GLY A 169 9.69 5.20 8.42
CA GLY A 169 8.26 5.36 8.75
C GLY A 169 7.48 6.30 7.83
N THR A 170 8.11 6.88 6.80
CA THR A 170 7.36 7.57 5.75
C THR A 170 6.51 6.55 4.99
N ALA A 171 5.22 6.85 4.82
CA ALA A 171 4.30 5.98 4.09
C ALA A 171 4.82 5.69 2.67
N PHE A 172 4.58 4.47 2.21
CA PHE A 172 5.02 3.98 0.90
C PHE A 172 6.52 4.14 0.63
N THR A 173 7.33 4.11 1.70
CA THR A 173 8.79 4.21 1.59
C THR A 173 9.46 3.07 2.33
N ILE A 174 10.31 2.32 1.63
CA ILE A 174 11.04 1.17 2.16
C ILE A 174 12.49 1.25 1.70
N GLY A 175 13.44 1.13 2.63
CA GLY A 175 14.86 1.02 2.30
C GLY A 175 15.44 2.16 1.46
N GLY A 176 14.89 3.38 1.58
CA GLY A 176 15.31 4.52 0.76
C GLY A 176 14.65 4.58 -0.63
N TRP A 177 13.58 3.81 -0.85
CA TRP A 177 12.78 3.82 -2.06
C TRP A 177 11.35 4.25 -1.76
N HIS A 178 10.84 5.19 -2.52
CA HIS A 178 9.43 5.55 -2.53
C HIS A 178 8.71 4.72 -3.59
N LEU A 179 7.55 4.22 -3.20
CA LEU A 179 6.69 3.33 -3.98
C LEU A 179 5.43 4.11 -4.35
N ALA A 180 5.25 4.38 -5.64
CA ALA A 180 4.04 5.02 -6.12
C ALA A 180 2.91 3.97 -6.18
N PRO A 181 1.85 4.05 -5.36
CA PRO A 181 0.75 3.09 -5.42
C PRO A 181 -0.04 3.22 -6.73
N VAL A 182 -0.70 2.13 -7.14
CA VAL A 182 -1.72 2.20 -8.18
C VAL A 182 -2.93 2.89 -7.57
N SER A 183 -3.12 4.16 -7.87
CA SER A 183 -4.18 5.00 -7.26
C SER A 183 -5.41 5.16 -8.14
N GLY A 184 -5.32 4.84 -9.42
CA GLY A 184 -6.44 4.93 -10.35
C GLY A 184 -6.59 3.71 -11.24
N PRO A 185 -7.72 3.57 -11.93
CA PRO A 185 -7.98 2.42 -12.79
C PRO A 185 -7.19 2.49 -14.10
N GLU A 186 -6.67 3.64 -14.50
CA GLU A 186 -6.08 3.84 -15.83
C GLU A 186 -4.56 3.74 -15.80
N LEU A 187 -3.99 2.90 -16.66
CA LEU A 187 -2.55 2.80 -16.90
C LEU A 187 -2.26 2.77 -18.40
N THR A 188 -1.18 3.43 -18.82
CA THR A 188 -0.75 3.37 -20.21
C THR A 188 -0.11 2.02 -20.52
N ARG A 189 -0.14 1.60 -21.78
CA ARG A 189 0.55 0.35 -22.25
C ARG A 189 2.05 0.37 -22.01
N THR A 190 2.63 1.54 -21.83
CA THR A 190 4.07 1.70 -21.53
C THR A 190 4.37 1.61 -20.05
N ALA A 191 3.35 1.58 -19.19
CA ALA A 191 3.51 1.48 -17.75
C ALA A 191 4.02 0.10 -17.33
N GLU A 192 4.54 0.05 -16.12
CA GLU A 192 4.96 -1.15 -15.42
C GLU A 192 4.21 -1.23 -14.09
N ILE A 193 3.68 -2.41 -13.77
CA ILE A 193 3.11 -2.68 -12.44
C ILE A 193 4.21 -3.32 -11.60
N VAL A 194 4.59 -2.66 -10.53
CA VAL A 194 5.46 -3.20 -9.49
C VAL A 194 4.59 -3.84 -8.42
N TYR A 195 4.92 -5.04 -8.02
CA TYR A 195 4.24 -5.71 -6.91
C TYR A 195 5.26 -6.29 -5.94
N PHE A 196 4.94 -6.22 -4.66
CA PHE A 196 5.80 -6.74 -3.61
C PHE A 196 5.03 -7.03 -2.32
N GLY A 197 5.71 -7.63 -1.37
CA GLY A 197 5.19 -7.93 -0.06
C GLY A 197 6.26 -8.51 0.86
N PHE A 198 5.80 -9.06 1.96
CA PHE A 198 6.66 -9.65 2.99
C PHE A 198 6.29 -11.10 3.24
N VAL A 199 7.29 -11.89 3.55
CA VAL A 199 7.11 -13.24 4.09
C VAL A 199 7.76 -13.31 5.47
N VAL A 200 7.02 -13.84 6.44
CA VAL A 200 7.49 -14.08 7.80
C VAL A 200 7.61 -15.57 8.02
N ARG A 201 8.73 -16.00 8.56
CA ARG A 201 9.05 -17.42 8.77
C ARG A 201 8.84 -18.27 7.50
N PRO A 202 9.52 -17.92 6.39
CA PRO A 202 9.42 -18.71 5.17
C PRO A 202 9.90 -20.14 5.44
N ALA A 203 9.29 -21.10 4.79
CA ALA A 203 9.84 -22.45 4.76
C ALA A 203 11.11 -22.44 3.91
N LEU A 204 12.20 -22.98 4.45
CA LEU A 204 13.47 -23.03 3.74
C LEU A 204 13.58 -24.32 2.93
N ALA A 205 14.13 -24.21 1.72
CA ALA A 205 14.56 -25.36 0.93
C ALA A 205 15.73 -26.11 1.61
N GLU A 206 16.11 -27.27 1.09
CA GLU A 206 17.23 -28.06 1.62
C GLU A 206 18.55 -27.26 1.70
N GLU A 207 18.72 -26.29 0.80
CA GLU A 207 19.89 -25.42 0.74
C GLU A 207 19.81 -24.21 1.69
N GLY A 208 18.73 -24.09 2.45
CA GLY A 208 18.49 -22.97 3.37
C GLY A 208 18.00 -21.68 2.67
N THR A 209 17.54 -21.79 1.43
CA THR A 209 17.02 -20.66 0.65
C THR A 209 15.51 -20.52 0.78
N VAL A 210 15.00 -19.30 0.65
CA VAL A 210 13.58 -19.00 0.54
C VAL A 210 13.18 -19.10 -0.93
N GLU A 211 12.17 -19.89 -1.22
CA GLU A 211 11.67 -20.10 -2.58
C GLU A 211 10.23 -19.61 -2.72
N LEU A 212 10.07 -18.46 -3.35
CA LEU A 212 8.75 -17.91 -3.68
C LEU A 212 8.52 -17.93 -5.18
N LEU A 213 7.28 -18.23 -5.56
CA LEU A 213 6.80 -18.19 -6.94
C LEU A 213 5.70 -17.13 -7.05
N SER A 214 5.84 -16.23 -8.01
CA SER A 214 4.75 -15.37 -8.43
C SER A 214 4.01 -15.98 -9.60
N ARG A 215 2.69 -15.90 -9.55
CA ARG A 215 1.80 -16.29 -10.64
C ARG A 215 0.85 -15.14 -10.95
N VAL A 216 0.96 -14.58 -12.16
CA VAL A 216 0.13 -13.46 -12.59
C VAL A 216 -0.85 -13.93 -13.66
N HIS A 217 -2.15 -13.80 -13.35
CA HIS A 217 -3.23 -14.06 -14.31
C HIS A 217 -3.74 -12.74 -14.85
N VAL A 218 -3.85 -12.65 -16.17
CA VAL A 218 -4.48 -11.52 -16.85
C VAL A 218 -5.79 -11.99 -17.44
N LYS A 219 -6.88 -11.30 -17.13
CA LYS A 219 -8.24 -11.64 -17.58
C LYS A 219 -8.86 -10.45 -18.30
N ARG A 220 -9.71 -10.73 -19.28
CA ARG A 220 -10.59 -9.74 -19.92
C ARG A 220 -11.98 -10.34 -20.01
N ASP A 221 -12.99 -9.60 -19.59
CA ASP A 221 -14.39 -10.08 -19.54
C ASP A 221 -14.53 -11.43 -18.78
N GLY A 222 -13.76 -11.61 -17.72
CA GLY A 222 -13.72 -12.83 -16.90
C GLY A 222 -12.96 -14.00 -17.53
N MET A 223 -12.47 -13.88 -18.77
CA MET A 223 -11.72 -14.93 -19.47
C MET A 223 -10.21 -14.70 -19.35
N SER A 224 -9.47 -15.75 -19.02
CA SER A 224 -8.01 -15.70 -18.99
C SER A 224 -7.42 -15.51 -20.38
N LEU A 225 -6.48 -14.60 -20.54
CA LEU A 225 -5.75 -14.33 -21.79
C LEU A 225 -4.58 -15.30 -22.04
N GLY A 226 -4.68 -16.51 -21.54
CA GLY A 226 -3.65 -17.53 -21.71
C GLY A 226 -3.32 -18.20 -20.39
N ARG A 227 -2.11 -18.79 -20.34
CA ARG A 227 -1.58 -19.36 -19.09
C ARG A 227 -1.09 -18.24 -18.18
N PRO A 228 -1.16 -18.44 -16.86
CA PRO A 228 -0.55 -17.50 -15.94
C PRO A 228 0.94 -17.33 -16.24
N PHE A 229 1.40 -16.12 -16.03
CA PHE A 229 2.83 -15.82 -16.10
C PHE A 229 3.46 -16.21 -14.76
N GLU A 230 4.34 -17.20 -14.78
CA GLU A 230 4.99 -17.70 -13.56
C GLU A 230 6.45 -17.27 -13.54
N VAL A 231 6.86 -16.67 -12.42
CA VAL A 231 8.22 -16.18 -12.22
C VAL A 231 8.67 -16.49 -10.78
N PRO A 232 9.85 -17.12 -10.60
CA PRO A 232 10.50 -17.14 -9.31
C PRO A 232 10.73 -15.72 -8.79
N LEU A 233 10.50 -15.50 -7.50
CA LEU A 233 10.68 -14.19 -6.88
C LEU A 233 12.04 -14.14 -6.17
N ASP A 234 12.76 -13.06 -6.42
CA ASP A 234 13.90 -12.72 -5.57
C ASP A 234 13.40 -12.28 -4.19
N THR A 235 14.11 -12.72 -3.17
CA THR A 235 13.83 -12.37 -1.79
C THR A 235 15.02 -11.68 -1.16
N ALA A 236 14.74 -10.70 -0.31
CA ALA A 236 15.76 -10.04 0.48
C ALA A 236 15.44 -10.19 1.97
N HIS A 237 16.40 -10.68 2.72
CA HIS A 237 16.31 -10.76 4.17
C HIS A 237 16.30 -9.33 4.75
N ILE A 238 15.35 -9.06 5.64
CA ILE A 238 15.23 -7.77 6.32
C ILE A 238 15.75 -7.89 7.76
N SER A 239 15.13 -8.73 8.58
CA SER A 239 15.54 -8.96 9.96
C SER A 239 14.89 -10.23 10.51
N GLY A 240 15.59 -10.98 11.35
CA GLY A 240 15.04 -12.22 11.92
C GLY A 240 14.46 -13.14 10.84
N ASP A 241 13.18 -13.48 10.95
CA ASP A 241 12.47 -14.34 10.00
C ASP A 241 11.68 -13.54 8.94
N LEU A 242 11.92 -12.23 8.81
CA LEU A 242 11.26 -11.35 7.87
C LEU A 242 12.07 -11.21 6.59
N HIS A 243 11.45 -11.52 5.46
CA HIS A 243 11.99 -11.28 4.13
C HIS A 243 11.02 -10.41 3.32
N MET A 244 11.54 -9.61 2.41
CA MET A 244 10.76 -8.92 1.40
C MET A 244 10.89 -9.63 0.06
N TYR A 245 9.83 -9.65 -0.71
CA TYR A 245 9.82 -10.13 -2.09
C TYR A 245 9.20 -9.06 -3.00
N GLY A 246 9.56 -9.10 -4.28
CA GLY A 246 8.96 -8.21 -5.26
C GLY A 246 9.33 -8.57 -6.69
N ASN A 247 8.55 -8.05 -7.62
CA ASN A 247 8.81 -8.12 -9.05
C ASN A 247 8.01 -7.05 -9.79
N SER A 248 8.15 -7.01 -11.11
CA SER A 248 7.38 -6.11 -11.96
C SER A 248 6.87 -6.81 -13.21
N ILE A 249 5.83 -6.26 -13.80
CA ILE A 249 5.25 -6.70 -15.07
C ILE A 249 5.00 -5.50 -15.97
N GLY A 250 5.61 -5.51 -17.17
CA GLY A 250 5.36 -4.50 -18.18
C GLY A 250 4.06 -4.74 -18.93
N LEU A 251 3.27 -3.69 -19.12
CA LEU A 251 1.97 -3.76 -19.81
C LEU A 251 2.08 -3.75 -21.33
N SER A 252 3.25 -3.54 -21.91
CA SER A 252 3.47 -3.49 -23.36
C SER A 252 3.11 -4.79 -24.10
N GLY A 253 3.06 -5.91 -23.37
CA GLY A 253 2.63 -7.21 -23.90
C GLY A 253 1.12 -7.38 -24.00
N ILE A 254 0.31 -6.49 -23.46
CA ILE A 254 -1.14 -6.52 -23.52
C ILE A 254 -1.58 -6.20 -24.97
N PRO A 255 -2.38 -7.06 -25.63
CA PRO A 255 -2.62 -6.94 -27.07
C PRO A 255 -3.50 -5.75 -27.44
N GLU A 256 -4.45 -5.39 -26.61
CA GLU A 256 -5.46 -4.36 -26.89
C GLU A 256 -5.59 -3.41 -25.71
N ILE A 257 -6.08 -2.19 -25.95
CA ILE A 257 -6.51 -1.27 -24.91
C ILE A 257 -7.88 -1.68 -24.35
N GLY A 258 -8.21 -1.24 -23.15
CA GLY A 258 -9.48 -1.52 -22.48
C GLY A 258 -9.33 -2.12 -21.09
N PRO A 259 -10.42 -2.60 -20.48
CA PRO A 259 -10.43 -3.11 -19.12
C PRO A 259 -9.82 -4.51 -19.02
N TYR A 260 -9.02 -4.72 -17.99
CA TYR A 260 -8.40 -5.99 -17.62
C TYR A 260 -8.42 -6.20 -16.11
N ASP A 261 -8.54 -7.45 -15.72
CA ASP A 261 -8.35 -7.90 -14.34
C ASP A 261 -6.99 -8.61 -14.23
N PHE A 262 -6.14 -8.10 -13.36
CA PHE A 262 -4.87 -8.71 -12.99
C PHE A 262 -5.02 -9.38 -11.63
N VAL A 263 -4.61 -10.64 -11.56
CA VAL A 263 -4.57 -11.39 -10.29
C VAL A 263 -3.12 -11.78 -10.02
N PHE A 264 -2.55 -11.20 -9.00
CA PHE A 264 -1.19 -11.48 -8.52
C PHE A 264 -1.28 -12.48 -7.37
N GLU A 265 -0.76 -13.67 -7.58
CA GLU A 265 -0.63 -14.70 -6.55
C GLU A 265 0.84 -14.91 -6.23
N VAL A 266 1.19 -14.95 -4.95
CA VAL A 266 2.52 -15.30 -4.45
C VAL A 266 2.41 -16.54 -3.59
N ILE A 267 3.28 -17.50 -3.83
CA ILE A 267 3.26 -18.82 -3.19
C ILE A 267 4.65 -19.09 -2.61
N ASP A 268 4.72 -19.45 -1.34
CA ASP A 268 5.89 -20.13 -0.77
C ASP A 268 5.83 -21.61 -1.20
N THR A 269 6.74 -22.01 -2.08
CA THR A 269 6.71 -23.35 -2.70
C THR A 269 7.00 -24.47 -1.72
N ASN A 270 7.66 -24.17 -0.60
CA ASN A 270 8.03 -25.18 0.42
C ASN A 270 6.91 -25.37 1.45
N SER A 271 6.19 -24.33 1.85
CA SER A 271 5.09 -24.42 2.80
C SER A 271 3.70 -24.53 2.16
N GLY A 272 3.55 -24.05 0.90
CA GLY A 272 2.27 -23.89 0.23
C GLY A 272 1.45 -22.69 0.73
N ALA A 273 2.01 -21.85 1.61
CA ALA A 273 1.37 -20.58 1.97
C ALA A 273 1.28 -19.65 0.77
N SER A 274 0.16 -18.92 0.64
CA SER A 274 -0.04 -18.00 -0.49
C SER A 274 -0.72 -16.73 -0.06
N ALA A 275 -0.51 -15.67 -0.85
CA ALA A 275 -1.24 -14.42 -0.79
C ALA A 275 -1.66 -13.99 -2.20
N GLU A 276 -2.83 -13.37 -2.33
CA GLU A 276 -3.40 -12.94 -3.60
C GLU A 276 -3.85 -11.47 -3.54
N ARG A 277 -3.69 -10.78 -4.65
CA ARG A 277 -4.24 -9.45 -4.89
C ARG A 277 -4.83 -9.37 -6.29
N SER A 278 -6.11 -8.97 -6.37
CA SER A 278 -6.77 -8.65 -7.64
C SER A 278 -6.89 -7.14 -7.82
N VAL A 279 -6.70 -6.67 -9.05
CA VAL A 279 -6.90 -5.28 -9.43
C VAL A 279 -7.48 -5.19 -10.85
N SER A 280 -8.49 -4.34 -11.04
CA SER A 280 -9.03 -4.02 -12.36
C SER A 280 -8.37 -2.75 -12.86
N ILE A 281 -7.85 -2.79 -14.09
CA ILE A 281 -7.08 -1.70 -14.71
C ILE A 281 -7.62 -1.48 -16.12
N GLU A 282 -7.87 -0.23 -16.46
CA GLU A 282 -8.13 0.22 -17.82
C GLU A 282 -6.80 0.53 -18.51
N ILE A 283 -6.44 -0.27 -19.51
CA ILE A 283 -5.22 -0.04 -20.30
C ILE A 283 -5.52 0.98 -21.38
N THR A 284 -4.74 2.07 -21.38
CA THR A 284 -4.82 3.16 -22.36
C THR A 284 -3.59 3.19 -23.27
N GLU A 285 -3.57 4.07 -24.30
CA GLU A 285 -2.43 4.22 -25.23
C GLU A 285 -1.20 4.85 -24.59
#